data_ac719aef4be58ab334b9bfa38aab242e
#
_entry.id   ac719aef4be58ab334b9bfa38aab242e
#
_cell.length_a   1.000
_cell.length_b   1.000
_cell.length_c   1.000
_cell.angle_alpha   90.00
_cell.angle_beta   90.00
_cell.angle_gamma   90.00
#
_symmetry.space_group_name_H-M   'P 1'
#
loop_
_entity.id
_entity.type
_entity.pdbx_description
1 polymer ?
#
loop_
_entity_poly.entity_id
_entity_poly.type
_entity_poly.pdbx_seq_one_letter_code
_entity_poly.pdbx_strand_id
1 'polypeptide(L)'
;MRTVLAVLALCASVAAQAPQKHFLWKVEDGKGASAYLLGSLHVLTADAYPLPAPIDKAFAESKTLVEEVDLDEMNDPMQMMAALSKAMLTGGQTLDQLISAETFAEVQKRAEAYGMPMMALQRMKPWLVAVTLMAPTLQSAGFKPELGIDRHYFDRAKEKGLKRQALETLAYQLDRFDQMSPKLQEDLLKATITDLDTQVSGVKDMVRAWASGDLGTVEKLTLTAFLESPELYQRLLLERNRNWLPHVERCLTENAGCFVVVGAAHLVGKDGLPALLAKKGYRVTQQ
;
A
#
# COMPACT_ATOMS: atom_id res chain seq x y z
N MET A 1 59.91 43.93 21.04
CA MET A 1 58.79 43.65 20.16
C MET A 1 58.28 42.22 20.47
N ARG A 2 57.13 42.12 21.14
CA ARG A 2 56.53 40.83 21.50
C ARG A 2 55.33 40.57 20.55
N THR A 3 55.46 39.59 19.68
CA THR A 3 54.43 39.16 18.75
C THR A 3 53.48 38.23 19.49
N VAL A 4 52.21 38.65 19.65
CA VAL A 4 51.14 37.82 20.22
C VAL A 4 50.49 37.10 19.06
N LEU A 5 50.65 35.76 19.00
CA LEU A 5 49.87 34.92 18.11
C LEU A 5 48.49 34.69 18.72
N ALA A 6 47.43 35.20 18.09
CA ALA A 6 46.05 34.87 18.40
C ALA A 6 45.67 33.59 17.64
N VAL A 7 45.45 32.50 18.37
CA VAL A 7 44.88 31.26 17.85
C VAL A 7 43.36 31.42 17.84
N LEU A 8 42.79 31.62 16.66
CA LEU A 8 41.32 31.54 16.46
C LEU A 8 40.92 30.06 16.42
N ALA A 9 40.30 29.56 17.50
CA ALA A 9 39.63 28.27 17.52
C ALA A 9 38.32 28.37 16.77
N LEU A 10 38.29 27.81 15.56
CA LEU A 10 37.03 27.62 14.79
C LEU A 10 36.23 26.47 15.43
N CYS A 11 35.26 26.78 16.28
CA CYS A 11 34.26 25.83 16.71
C CYS A 11 33.29 25.58 15.52
N ALA A 12 33.54 24.54 14.72
CA ALA A 12 32.56 24.03 13.77
C ALA A 12 31.45 23.39 14.58
N SER A 13 30.32 24.08 14.72
CA SER A 13 29.07 23.49 15.20
C SER A 13 28.60 22.48 14.17
N VAL A 14 28.81 21.19 14.45
CA VAL A 14 28.15 20.10 13.74
C VAL A 14 26.68 20.21 14.10
N ALA A 15 25.87 20.83 13.25
CA ALA A 15 24.44 20.76 13.36
C ALA A 15 24.07 19.28 13.19
N ALA A 16 23.66 18.63 14.28
CA ALA A 16 23.12 17.28 14.22
C ALA A 16 21.91 17.33 13.31
N GLN A 17 22.02 16.71 12.13
CA GLN A 17 20.85 16.52 11.27
C GLN A 17 19.80 15.74 12.07
N ALA A 18 18.55 16.25 12.06
CA ALA A 18 17.44 15.49 12.63
C ALA A 18 17.42 14.09 12.02
N PRO A 19 17.19 13.04 12.83
CA PRO A 19 17.18 11.68 12.32
C PRO A 19 16.18 11.57 11.16
N GLN A 20 16.62 10.93 10.08
CA GLN A 20 15.75 10.69 8.92
C GLN A 20 14.56 9.87 9.37
N LYS A 21 13.37 10.35 9.07
CA LYS A 21 12.12 9.63 9.35
C LYS A 21 11.84 8.63 8.24
N HIS A 22 11.16 7.54 8.61
CA HIS A 22 10.76 6.49 7.69
C HIS A 22 9.23 6.36 7.68
N PHE A 23 8.69 5.60 6.74
CA PHE A 23 7.25 5.33 6.66
C PHE A 23 6.81 4.27 7.68
N LEU A 24 7.26 4.48 8.90
CA LEU A 24 7.11 3.62 10.08
C LEU A 24 6.67 4.45 11.28
N TRP A 25 5.67 3.97 12.03
CA TRP A 25 5.22 4.59 13.28
C TRP A 25 5.33 3.62 14.43
N LYS A 26 5.76 4.13 15.56
CA LYS A 26 5.62 3.47 16.85
C LYS A 26 4.37 4.00 17.54
N VAL A 27 3.52 3.08 18.01
CA VAL A 27 2.31 3.38 18.76
C VAL A 27 2.49 2.83 20.17
N GLU A 28 2.22 3.64 21.19
CA GLU A 28 2.42 3.28 22.60
C GLU A 28 1.17 3.63 23.42
N ASP A 29 0.79 2.75 24.35
CA ASP A 29 -0.37 2.93 25.24
C ASP A 29 -0.05 3.73 26.53
N GLY A 30 1.21 4.12 26.72
CA GLY A 30 1.67 4.79 27.94
C GLY A 30 1.81 3.89 29.17
N LYS A 31 1.51 2.59 29.04
CA LYS A 31 1.59 1.58 30.11
C LYS A 31 2.69 0.54 29.86
N GLY A 32 3.41 0.67 28.77
CA GLY A 32 4.54 -0.18 28.39
C GLY A 32 4.30 -1.06 27.16
N ALA A 33 3.05 -1.16 26.67
CA ALA A 33 2.79 -1.86 25.42
C ALA A 33 3.07 -0.96 24.21
N SER A 34 3.60 -1.57 23.15
CA SER A 34 3.82 -0.87 21.88
C SER A 34 3.57 -1.79 20.68
N ALA A 35 3.25 -1.16 19.56
CA ALA A 35 3.13 -1.77 18.26
C ALA A 35 3.79 -0.88 17.21
N TYR A 36 4.18 -1.46 16.09
CA TYR A 36 4.69 -0.72 14.93
C TYR A 36 3.70 -0.78 13.79
N LEU A 37 3.53 0.34 13.07
CA LEU A 37 2.76 0.42 11.83
C LEU A 37 3.72 0.75 10.70
N LEU A 38 3.82 -0.10 9.71
CA LEU A 38 4.62 0.10 8.50
C LEU A 38 3.68 0.33 7.31
N GLY A 39 3.89 1.41 6.58
CA GLY A 39 3.23 1.62 5.30
C GLY A 39 3.90 0.78 4.23
N SER A 40 3.13 -0.11 3.58
CA SER A 40 3.63 -0.96 2.51
C SER A 40 3.38 -0.36 1.12
N LEU A 41 4.20 -0.83 0.18
CA LEU A 41 3.99 -0.70 -1.26
C LEU A 41 3.97 -2.13 -1.82
N HIS A 42 2.88 -2.49 -2.51
CA HIS A 42 2.66 -3.86 -3.01
C HIS A 42 3.60 -4.28 -4.14
N VAL A 43 4.27 -3.32 -4.77
CA VAL A 43 5.25 -3.53 -5.82
C VAL A 43 6.46 -2.64 -5.57
N LEU A 44 7.66 -3.20 -5.72
CA LEU A 44 8.92 -2.46 -5.63
C LEU A 44 9.89 -2.92 -6.72
N THR A 45 10.97 -2.18 -6.86
CA THR A 45 12.14 -2.52 -7.67
C THR A 45 13.27 -3.05 -6.79
N ALA A 46 14.21 -3.78 -7.34
CA ALA A 46 15.30 -4.39 -6.57
C ALA A 46 16.22 -3.37 -5.88
N ASP A 47 16.35 -2.17 -6.44
CA ASP A 47 17.16 -1.07 -5.89
C ASP A 47 16.54 -0.41 -4.65
N ALA A 48 15.28 -0.72 -4.31
CA ALA A 48 14.67 -0.31 -3.04
C ALA A 48 15.26 -1.09 -1.84
N TYR A 49 16.00 -2.17 -2.07
CA TYR A 49 16.58 -3.00 -1.03
C TYR A 49 18.10 -2.75 -0.88
N PRO A 50 18.66 -2.85 0.36
CA PRO A 50 17.96 -3.22 1.59
C PRO A 50 17.04 -2.10 2.10
N LEU A 51 15.96 -2.49 2.78
CA LEU A 51 15.06 -1.54 3.44
C LEU A 51 15.81 -0.82 4.59
N PRO A 52 15.36 0.38 5.01
CA PRO A 52 16.02 1.12 6.11
C PRO A 52 16.12 0.32 7.41
N ALA A 53 17.28 0.31 8.03
CA ALA A 53 17.57 -0.45 9.24
C ALA A 53 16.57 -0.23 10.41
N PRO A 54 16.00 0.97 10.65
CA PRO A 54 14.96 1.15 11.67
C PRO A 54 13.71 0.27 11.45
N ILE A 55 13.33 0.01 10.19
CA ILE A 55 12.19 -0.86 9.87
C ILE A 55 12.51 -2.31 10.23
N ASP A 56 13.70 -2.78 9.83
CA ASP A 56 14.15 -4.14 10.16
C ASP A 56 14.29 -4.35 11.67
N LYS A 57 14.76 -3.32 12.40
CA LYS A 57 14.82 -3.35 13.86
C LYS A 57 13.44 -3.48 14.48
N ALA A 58 12.46 -2.67 14.05
CA ALA A 58 11.09 -2.74 14.53
C ALA A 58 10.47 -4.12 14.29
N PHE A 59 10.71 -4.71 13.12
CA PHE A 59 10.27 -6.08 12.81
C PHE A 59 10.95 -7.12 13.72
N ALA A 60 12.25 -6.98 13.96
CA ALA A 60 13.01 -7.92 14.79
C ALA A 60 12.55 -7.91 16.26
N GLU A 61 12.07 -6.78 16.77
CA GLU A 61 11.53 -6.61 18.13
C GLU A 61 10.09 -7.15 18.26
N SER A 62 9.42 -7.43 17.13
CA SER A 62 8.03 -7.83 17.12
C SER A 62 7.84 -9.36 17.22
N LYS A 63 6.68 -9.77 17.73
CA LYS A 63 6.31 -11.19 17.94
C LYS A 63 5.18 -11.64 17.01
N THR A 64 4.42 -10.70 16.49
CA THR A 64 3.25 -10.94 15.64
C THR A 64 3.34 -10.04 14.42
N LEU A 65 3.27 -10.65 13.22
CA LEU A 65 3.01 -9.91 11.99
C LEU A 65 1.50 -9.77 11.80
N VAL A 66 1.05 -8.56 11.51
CA VAL A 66 -0.36 -8.27 11.18
C VAL A 66 -0.38 -7.63 9.79
N GLU A 67 -1.14 -8.20 8.86
CA GLU A 67 -1.23 -7.74 7.48
C GLU A 67 -2.68 -7.52 7.07
N GLU A 68 -2.91 -6.87 5.92
CA GLU A 68 -4.26 -6.65 5.41
C GLU A 68 -4.97 -7.97 5.18
N VAL A 69 -4.34 -8.88 4.44
CA VAL A 69 -4.83 -10.23 4.12
C VAL A 69 -3.74 -11.27 4.41
N ASP A 70 -4.13 -12.51 4.65
CA ASP A 70 -3.16 -13.61 4.72
C ASP A 70 -2.69 -13.94 3.29
N LEU A 71 -1.40 -13.70 3.00
CA LEU A 71 -0.86 -13.99 1.68
C LEU A 71 -0.83 -15.49 1.35
N ASP A 72 -0.97 -16.38 2.33
CA ASP A 72 -1.18 -17.81 2.06
C ASP A 72 -2.55 -18.07 1.39
N GLU A 73 -3.59 -17.21 1.62
CA GLU A 73 -4.86 -17.28 0.88
C GLU A 73 -4.67 -17.06 -0.62
N MET A 74 -3.75 -16.15 -1.00
CA MET A 74 -3.43 -15.88 -2.40
C MET A 74 -2.66 -17.04 -3.07
N ASN A 75 -2.00 -17.86 -2.28
CA ASN A 75 -1.28 -19.07 -2.74
C ASN A 75 -2.18 -20.31 -2.76
N ASP A 76 -3.39 -20.25 -2.20
CA ASP A 76 -4.35 -21.36 -2.24
C ASP A 76 -5.11 -21.32 -3.59
N PRO A 77 -4.97 -22.37 -4.44
CA PRO A 77 -5.62 -22.41 -5.74
C PRO A 77 -7.14 -22.33 -5.68
N MET A 78 -7.78 -22.89 -4.63
CA MET A 78 -9.23 -22.86 -4.49
C MET A 78 -9.72 -21.46 -4.12
N GLN A 79 -9.05 -20.77 -3.20
CA GLN A 79 -9.38 -19.41 -2.83
C GLN A 79 -9.15 -18.46 -4.00
N MET A 80 -8.03 -18.61 -4.71
CA MET A 80 -7.74 -17.83 -5.90
C MET A 80 -8.78 -18.06 -7.01
N MET A 81 -9.19 -19.32 -7.24
CA MET A 81 -10.25 -19.61 -8.21
C MET A 81 -11.59 -18.99 -7.80
N ALA A 82 -11.96 -19.06 -6.53
CA ALA A 82 -13.16 -18.41 -6.02
C ALA A 82 -13.12 -16.89 -6.19
N ALA A 83 -11.97 -16.28 -5.91
CA ALA A 83 -11.73 -14.85 -6.11
C ALA A 83 -11.85 -14.45 -7.58
N LEU A 84 -11.19 -15.16 -8.48
CA LEU A 84 -11.26 -14.92 -9.93
C LEU A 84 -12.66 -15.13 -10.47
N SER A 85 -13.40 -16.14 -10.00
CA SER A 85 -14.78 -16.37 -10.46
C SER A 85 -15.72 -15.20 -10.16
N LYS A 86 -15.52 -14.51 -9.01
CA LYS A 86 -16.27 -13.28 -8.68
C LYS A 86 -15.91 -12.11 -9.61
N ALA A 87 -14.68 -12.05 -10.07
CA ALA A 87 -14.19 -10.99 -10.95
C ALA A 87 -14.53 -11.20 -12.43
N MET A 88 -15.12 -12.35 -12.76
CA MET A 88 -15.57 -12.66 -14.13
C MET A 88 -17.02 -12.29 -14.34
N LEU A 89 -17.36 -11.90 -15.59
CA LEU A 89 -18.72 -11.65 -16.03
C LEU A 89 -19.48 -12.96 -16.24
N THR A 90 -20.72 -12.99 -15.83
CA THR A 90 -21.61 -14.17 -15.91
C THR A 90 -22.79 -13.90 -16.85
N GLY A 91 -23.60 -14.92 -17.13
CA GLY A 91 -24.85 -14.76 -17.89
C GLY A 91 -24.69 -14.30 -19.33
N GLY A 92 -23.52 -14.52 -19.95
CA GLY A 92 -23.25 -14.08 -21.31
C GLY A 92 -22.89 -12.60 -21.46
N GLN A 93 -22.81 -11.86 -20.36
CA GLN A 93 -22.35 -10.46 -20.37
C GLN A 93 -20.90 -10.33 -20.86
N THR A 94 -20.60 -9.23 -21.51
CA THR A 94 -19.27 -8.88 -22.02
C THR A 94 -18.91 -7.46 -21.60
N LEU A 95 -17.61 -7.18 -21.56
CA LEU A 95 -17.06 -5.90 -21.12
C LEU A 95 -17.62 -4.71 -21.91
N ASP A 96 -17.74 -4.84 -23.23
CA ASP A 96 -18.28 -3.80 -24.12
C ASP A 96 -19.74 -3.41 -23.83
N GLN A 97 -20.50 -4.27 -23.12
CA GLN A 97 -21.85 -3.97 -22.66
C GLN A 97 -21.86 -3.16 -21.36
N LEU A 98 -20.75 -3.10 -20.65
CA LEU A 98 -20.67 -2.48 -19.31
C LEU A 98 -19.92 -1.15 -19.31
N ILE A 99 -19.17 -0.86 -20.37
CA ILE A 99 -18.37 0.35 -20.49
C ILE A 99 -18.66 1.07 -21.80
N SER A 100 -18.31 2.34 -21.89
CA SER A 100 -18.49 3.14 -23.10
C SER A 100 -17.66 2.60 -24.27
N ALA A 101 -18.10 2.86 -25.48
CA ALA A 101 -17.35 2.48 -26.71
C ALA A 101 -15.95 3.13 -26.74
N GLU A 102 -15.81 4.34 -26.19
CA GLU A 102 -14.51 5.03 -26.07
C GLU A 102 -13.56 4.26 -25.16
N THR A 103 -14.01 3.91 -23.94
CA THR A 103 -13.22 3.13 -22.96
C THR A 103 -12.87 1.75 -23.54
N PHE A 104 -13.81 1.10 -24.21
CA PHE A 104 -13.58 -0.20 -24.83
C PHE A 104 -12.52 -0.15 -25.94
N ALA A 105 -12.55 0.89 -26.80
CA ALA A 105 -11.54 1.09 -27.85
C ALA A 105 -10.14 1.28 -27.25
N GLU A 106 -10.01 2.03 -26.14
CA GLU A 106 -8.71 2.18 -25.47
C GLU A 106 -8.25 0.87 -24.81
N VAL A 107 -9.16 0.08 -24.23
CA VAL A 107 -8.84 -1.28 -23.74
C VAL A 107 -8.30 -2.16 -24.86
N GLN A 108 -8.95 -2.15 -26.06
CA GLN A 108 -8.49 -2.93 -27.22
C GLN A 108 -7.08 -2.52 -27.64
N LYS A 109 -6.83 -1.23 -27.77
CA LYS A 109 -5.51 -0.67 -28.12
C LYS A 109 -4.43 -1.09 -27.12
N ARG A 110 -4.72 -1.06 -25.82
CA ARG A 110 -3.78 -1.48 -24.77
C ARG A 110 -3.55 -2.99 -24.79
N ALA A 111 -4.61 -3.77 -24.96
CA ALA A 111 -4.52 -5.23 -25.07
C ALA A 111 -3.63 -5.63 -26.26
N GLU A 112 -3.82 -5.01 -27.41
CA GLU A 112 -2.99 -5.22 -28.60
C GLU A 112 -1.52 -4.90 -28.33
N ALA A 113 -1.25 -3.74 -27.73
CA ALA A 113 0.11 -3.31 -27.39
C ALA A 113 0.86 -4.29 -26.46
N TYR A 114 0.13 -5.01 -25.61
CA TYR A 114 0.69 -6.02 -24.69
C TYR A 114 0.57 -7.45 -25.22
N GLY A 115 0.05 -7.66 -26.42
CA GLY A 115 -0.19 -9.01 -26.98
C GLY A 115 -1.24 -9.80 -26.19
N MET A 116 -2.16 -9.14 -25.51
CA MET A 116 -3.22 -9.78 -24.73
C MET A 116 -4.43 -10.09 -25.61
N PRO A 117 -4.95 -11.34 -25.57
CA PRO A 117 -6.16 -11.68 -26.31
C PRO A 117 -7.39 -10.93 -25.74
N MET A 118 -8.06 -10.12 -26.57
CA MET A 118 -9.28 -9.42 -26.14
C MET A 118 -10.36 -10.35 -25.60
N MET A 119 -10.46 -11.57 -26.13
CA MET A 119 -11.41 -12.59 -25.68
C MET A 119 -11.28 -12.90 -24.17
N ALA A 120 -10.07 -12.83 -23.61
CA ALA A 120 -9.86 -12.99 -22.17
C ALA A 120 -10.39 -11.78 -21.40
N LEU A 121 -10.08 -10.56 -21.83
CA LEU A 121 -10.49 -9.33 -21.19
C LEU A 121 -12.00 -9.10 -21.26
N GLN A 122 -12.64 -9.52 -22.35
CA GLN A 122 -14.10 -9.38 -22.54
C GLN A 122 -14.93 -10.10 -21.48
N ARG A 123 -14.38 -11.08 -20.79
CA ARG A 123 -15.06 -11.83 -19.73
C ARG A 123 -14.79 -11.30 -18.33
N MET A 124 -13.94 -10.28 -18.19
CA MET A 124 -13.58 -9.68 -16.92
C MET A 124 -14.46 -8.47 -16.60
N LYS A 125 -14.74 -8.26 -15.30
CA LYS A 125 -15.35 -7.01 -14.81
C LYS A 125 -14.37 -5.85 -15.02
N PRO A 126 -14.87 -4.59 -15.22
CA PRO A 126 -14.01 -3.46 -15.57
C PRO A 126 -12.86 -3.23 -14.58
N TRP A 127 -13.09 -3.40 -13.27
CA TRP A 127 -12.06 -3.26 -12.26
C TRP A 127 -10.91 -4.29 -12.42
N LEU A 128 -11.23 -5.53 -12.81
CA LEU A 128 -10.21 -6.55 -13.04
C LEU A 128 -9.40 -6.26 -14.31
N VAL A 129 -10.06 -5.73 -15.35
CA VAL A 129 -9.38 -5.27 -16.58
C VAL A 129 -8.36 -4.17 -16.25
N ALA A 130 -8.73 -3.21 -15.37
CA ALA A 130 -7.82 -2.15 -14.93
C ALA A 130 -6.53 -2.73 -14.30
N VAL A 131 -6.69 -3.66 -13.34
CA VAL A 131 -5.55 -4.33 -12.68
C VAL A 131 -4.72 -5.14 -13.68
N THR A 132 -5.39 -5.86 -14.59
CA THR A 132 -4.74 -6.72 -15.59
C THR A 132 -3.89 -5.90 -16.56
N LEU A 133 -4.37 -4.74 -17.01
CA LEU A 133 -3.63 -3.89 -17.94
C LEU A 133 -2.53 -3.06 -17.28
N MET A 134 -2.65 -2.78 -15.97
CA MET A 134 -1.59 -2.09 -15.23
C MET A 134 -0.35 -2.98 -15.00
N ALA A 135 -0.55 -4.28 -14.77
CA ALA A 135 0.52 -5.18 -14.37
C ALA A 135 1.73 -5.22 -15.35
N PRO A 136 1.56 -5.38 -16.68
CA PRO A 136 2.69 -5.38 -17.62
C PRO A 136 3.42 -4.05 -17.67
N THR A 137 2.69 -2.94 -17.49
CA THR A 137 3.28 -1.59 -17.47
C THR A 137 4.23 -1.45 -16.28
N LEU A 138 3.80 -1.85 -15.08
CA LEU A 138 4.64 -1.83 -13.89
C LEU A 138 5.82 -2.80 -14.02
N GLN A 139 5.58 -4.00 -14.55
CA GLN A 139 6.62 -5.01 -14.76
C GLN A 139 7.70 -4.53 -15.75
N SER A 140 7.32 -3.88 -16.85
CA SER A 140 8.27 -3.32 -17.82
C SER A 140 9.13 -2.20 -17.22
N ALA A 141 8.60 -1.48 -16.22
CA ALA A 141 9.32 -0.48 -15.45
C ALA A 141 10.16 -1.07 -14.28
N GLY A 142 10.23 -2.39 -14.15
CA GLY A 142 11.02 -3.12 -13.16
C GLY A 142 10.33 -3.35 -11.81
N PHE A 143 9.07 -2.93 -11.67
CA PHE A 143 8.29 -3.18 -10.46
C PHE A 143 7.79 -4.63 -10.42
N LYS A 144 7.92 -5.28 -9.27
CA LYS A 144 7.57 -6.67 -9.08
C LYS A 144 6.78 -6.87 -7.79
N PRO A 145 5.66 -7.62 -7.80
CA PRO A 145 4.92 -7.97 -6.59
C PRO A 145 5.75 -8.77 -5.57
N GLU A 146 6.67 -9.62 -6.04
CA GLU A 146 7.55 -10.43 -5.20
C GLU A 146 8.52 -9.57 -4.37
N LEU A 147 8.72 -8.31 -4.79
CA LEU A 147 9.51 -7.30 -4.09
C LEU A 147 8.65 -6.36 -3.24
N GLY A 148 7.33 -6.57 -3.17
CA GLY A 148 6.45 -5.80 -2.31
C GLY A 148 6.84 -5.91 -0.83
N ILE A 149 6.63 -4.84 -0.07
CA ILE A 149 6.99 -4.77 1.36
C ILE A 149 6.19 -5.78 2.19
N ASP A 150 4.91 -5.92 1.90
CA ASP A 150 4.03 -6.90 2.51
C ASP A 150 4.57 -8.31 2.28
N ARG A 151 4.88 -8.68 1.04
CA ARG A 151 5.46 -9.97 0.70
C ARG A 151 6.80 -10.21 1.39
N HIS A 152 7.65 -9.19 1.44
CA HIS A 152 8.95 -9.27 2.12
C HIS A 152 8.82 -9.63 3.61
N TYR A 153 7.92 -8.94 4.34
CA TYR A 153 7.74 -9.23 5.78
C TYR A 153 6.92 -10.47 6.04
N PHE A 154 5.99 -10.82 5.17
CA PHE A 154 5.28 -12.10 5.21
C PHE A 154 6.25 -13.29 5.15
N ASP A 155 7.12 -13.33 4.15
CA ASP A 155 8.09 -14.41 3.97
C ASP A 155 9.05 -14.50 5.16
N ARG A 156 9.57 -13.37 5.65
CA ARG A 156 10.45 -13.30 6.84
C ARG A 156 9.73 -13.75 8.12
N ALA A 157 8.47 -13.40 8.29
CA ALA A 157 7.69 -13.85 9.44
C ALA A 157 7.44 -15.36 9.40
N LYS A 158 7.19 -15.90 8.22
CA LYS A 158 7.05 -17.35 7.99
C LYS A 158 8.34 -18.09 8.31
N GLU A 159 9.47 -17.60 7.83
CA GLU A 159 10.80 -18.18 8.12
C GLU A 159 11.14 -18.15 9.61
N LYS A 160 10.78 -17.07 10.32
CA LYS A 160 11.00 -16.93 11.77
C LYS A 160 9.97 -17.64 12.63
N GLY A 161 8.90 -18.20 12.04
CA GLY A 161 7.80 -18.81 12.79
C GLY A 161 7.02 -17.83 13.65
N LEU A 162 6.94 -16.53 13.26
CA LEU A 162 6.15 -15.55 13.98
C LEU A 162 4.65 -15.85 13.85
N LYS A 163 3.89 -15.47 14.88
CA LYS A 163 2.42 -15.43 14.76
C LYS A 163 2.04 -14.47 13.62
N ARG A 164 1.12 -14.91 12.75
CA ARG A 164 0.59 -14.09 11.66
C ARG A 164 -0.91 -13.90 11.84
N GLN A 165 -1.41 -12.71 11.50
CA GLN A 165 -2.82 -12.34 11.60
C GLN A 165 -3.18 -11.48 10.39
N ALA A 166 -4.36 -11.69 9.82
CA ALA A 166 -4.93 -10.85 8.80
C ALA A 166 -5.99 -9.91 9.42
N LEU A 167 -6.06 -8.69 8.92
CA LEU A 167 -7.06 -7.68 9.30
C LEU A 167 -8.39 -7.92 8.59
N GLU A 168 -8.35 -8.53 7.41
CA GLU A 168 -9.50 -8.87 6.58
C GLU A 168 -9.20 -10.11 5.74
N THR A 169 -10.21 -10.67 5.08
CA THR A 169 -10.05 -11.78 4.13
C THR A 169 -9.82 -11.26 2.72
N LEU A 170 -9.16 -12.05 1.86
CA LEU A 170 -9.04 -11.75 0.43
C LEU A 170 -10.41 -11.53 -0.22
N ALA A 171 -11.40 -12.35 0.12
CA ALA A 171 -12.76 -12.20 -0.39
C ALA A 171 -13.36 -10.83 -0.05
N TYR A 172 -13.20 -10.37 1.20
CA TYR A 172 -13.67 -9.04 1.60
C TYR A 172 -12.96 -7.93 0.83
N GLN A 173 -11.64 -8.03 0.65
CA GLN A 173 -10.86 -7.03 -0.08
C GLN A 173 -11.32 -6.91 -1.54
N LEU A 174 -11.53 -8.04 -2.22
CA LEU A 174 -12.02 -8.06 -3.60
C LEU A 174 -13.46 -7.55 -3.72
N ASP A 175 -14.32 -7.83 -2.74
CA ASP A 175 -15.68 -7.31 -2.70
C ASP A 175 -15.73 -5.76 -2.64
N ARG A 176 -14.65 -5.09 -2.17
CA ARG A 176 -14.55 -3.62 -2.22
C ARG A 176 -14.57 -3.09 -3.65
N PHE A 177 -13.95 -3.82 -4.57
CA PHE A 177 -13.95 -3.50 -6.00
C PHE A 177 -15.20 -4.01 -6.69
N ASP A 178 -15.61 -5.24 -6.39
CA ASP A 178 -16.72 -5.90 -7.05
C ASP A 178 -18.08 -5.22 -6.81
N GLN A 179 -18.28 -4.68 -5.63
CA GLN A 179 -19.52 -3.99 -5.25
C GLN A 179 -19.54 -2.50 -5.64
N MET A 180 -18.56 -2.00 -6.38
CA MET A 180 -18.62 -0.66 -6.98
C MET A 180 -19.74 -0.61 -8.03
N SER A 181 -20.36 0.57 -8.18
CA SER A 181 -21.29 0.80 -9.27
C SER A 181 -20.62 0.57 -10.63
N PRO A 182 -21.36 0.14 -11.67
CA PRO A 182 -20.79 -0.05 -13.00
C PRO A 182 -20.04 1.18 -13.51
N LYS A 183 -20.62 2.38 -13.28
CA LYS A 183 -19.97 3.64 -13.64
C LYS A 183 -18.64 3.82 -12.92
N LEU A 184 -18.56 3.54 -11.62
CA LEU A 184 -17.34 3.71 -10.86
C LEU A 184 -16.25 2.73 -11.28
N GLN A 185 -16.63 1.50 -11.64
CA GLN A 185 -15.70 0.52 -12.21
C GLN A 185 -15.15 0.97 -13.57
N GLU A 186 -15.99 1.58 -14.42
CA GLU A 186 -15.54 2.16 -15.68
C GLU A 186 -14.64 3.37 -15.46
N ASP A 187 -14.98 4.27 -14.54
CA ASP A 187 -14.17 5.45 -14.22
C ASP A 187 -12.78 5.03 -13.71
N LEU A 188 -12.72 3.99 -12.84
CA LEU A 188 -11.46 3.41 -12.39
C LEU A 188 -10.66 2.83 -13.54
N LEU A 189 -11.29 2.05 -14.44
CA LEU A 189 -10.65 1.48 -15.62
C LEU A 189 -10.11 2.60 -16.51
N LYS A 190 -10.93 3.59 -16.84
CA LYS A 190 -10.55 4.72 -17.70
C LYS A 190 -9.37 5.49 -17.10
N ALA A 191 -9.42 5.84 -15.81
CA ALA A 191 -8.32 6.52 -15.13
C ALA A 191 -7.03 5.69 -15.16
N THR A 192 -7.13 4.37 -15.04
CA THR A 192 -5.97 3.48 -15.05
C THR A 192 -5.30 3.40 -16.42
N ILE A 193 -6.09 3.32 -17.51
CA ILE A 193 -5.54 3.05 -18.86
C ILE A 193 -5.23 4.30 -19.69
N THR A 194 -5.75 5.48 -19.29
CA THR A 194 -5.64 6.70 -20.12
C THR A 194 -4.19 7.16 -20.26
N ASP A 195 -3.40 7.08 -19.19
CA ASP A 195 -2.01 7.55 -19.18
C ASP A 195 -1.12 6.64 -18.32
N LEU A 196 -0.78 5.48 -18.87
CA LEU A 196 0.03 4.48 -18.18
C LEU A 196 1.45 4.96 -17.86
N ASP A 197 2.04 5.83 -18.68
CA ASP A 197 3.38 6.38 -18.43
C ASP A 197 3.36 7.33 -17.21
N THR A 198 2.31 8.13 -17.08
CA THR A 198 2.08 8.96 -15.88
C THR A 198 1.82 8.08 -14.66
N GLN A 199 1.11 6.97 -14.78
CA GLN A 199 0.92 6.03 -13.68
C GLN A 199 2.26 5.45 -13.19
N VAL A 200 3.14 5.02 -14.09
CA VAL A 200 4.49 4.56 -13.73
C VAL A 200 5.31 5.64 -13.04
N SER A 201 5.25 6.88 -13.56
CA SER A 201 5.93 8.02 -12.94
C SER A 201 5.39 8.25 -11.52
N GLY A 202 4.07 8.21 -11.33
CA GLY A 202 3.42 8.34 -10.02
C GLY A 202 3.87 7.26 -9.02
N VAL A 203 4.01 6.00 -9.47
CA VAL A 203 4.54 4.92 -8.63
C VAL A 203 6.00 5.17 -8.24
N LYS A 204 6.84 5.67 -9.16
CA LYS A 204 8.24 6.05 -8.84
C LYS A 204 8.30 7.20 -7.83
N ASP A 205 7.43 8.19 -7.97
CA ASP A 205 7.33 9.31 -7.02
C ASP A 205 6.87 8.81 -5.63
N MET A 206 5.91 7.90 -5.62
CA MET A 206 5.44 7.24 -4.39
C MET A 206 6.57 6.49 -3.69
N VAL A 207 7.37 5.69 -4.41
CA VAL A 207 8.51 4.96 -3.84
C VAL A 207 9.54 5.93 -3.26
N ARG A 208 9.85 7.04 -3.96
CA ARG A 208 10.79 8.06 -3.45
C ARG A 208 10.27 8.74 -2.20
N ALA A 209 9.00 9.14 -2.18
CA ALA A 209 8.37 9.78 -1.03
C ALA A 209 8.31 8.82 0.17
N TRP A 210 7.96 7.56 -0.07
CA TRP A 210 7.96 6.52 0.94
C TRP A 210 9.36 6.31 1.53
N ALA A 211 10.39 6.16 0.69
CA ALA A 211 11.77 5.92 1.12
C ALA A 211 12.36 7.08 1.94
N SER A 212 11.92 8.32 1.63
CA SER A 212 12.35 9.51 2.38
C SER A 212 11.48 9.81 3.61
N GLY A 213 10.41 9.05 3.87
CA GLY A 213 9.47 9.31 4.96
C GLY A 213 8.61 10.57 4.76
N ASP A 214 8.48 11.04 3.52
CA ASP A 214 7.71 12.23 3.17
C ASP A 214 6.20 11.94 3.17
N LEU A 215 5.57 12.18 4.32
CA LEU A 215 4.13 11.97 4.50
C LEU A 215 3.29 12.87 3.60
N GLY A 216 3.71 14.12 3.41
CA GLY A 216 2.94 15.10 2.63
C GLY A 216 2.84 14.70 1.17
N THR A 217 3.94 14.24 0.58
CA THR A 217 3.95 13.74 -0.80
C THR A 217 3.15 12.44 -0.94
N VAL A 218 3.33 11.47 -0.01
CA VAL A 218 2.54 10.23 -0.04
C VAL A 218 1.05 10.53 0.12
N GLU A 219 0.66 11.38 1.06
CA GLU A 219 -0.74 11.81 1.23
C GLU A 219 -1.29 12.44 -0.05
N LYS A 220 -0.56 13.38 -0.65
CA LYS A 220 -0.96 14.02 -1.90
C LYS A 220 -1.16 13.01 -3.03
N LEU A 221 -0.19 12.11 -3.25
CA LEU A 221 -0.25 11.15 -4.34
C LEU A 221 -1.39 10.13 -4.15
N THR A 222 -1.65 9.71 -2.91
CA THR A 222 -2.70 8.73 -2.61
C THR A 222 -4.08 9.38 -2.57
N LEU A 223 -4.24 10.50 -1.86
CA LEU A 223 -5.56 11.08 -1.63
C LEU A 223 -6.07 11.88 -2.82
N THR A 224 -5.19 12.44 -3.69
CA THR A 224 -5.66 13.15 -4.88
C THR A 224 -6.50 12.24 -5.78
N ALA A 225 -6.10 11.00 -5.99
CA ALA A 225 -6.86 10.02 -6.76
C ALA A 225 -8.24 9.71 -6.15
N PHE A 226 -8.40 9.86 -4.84
CA PHE A 226 -9.65 9.62 -4.13
C PHE A 226 -10.53 10.87 -3.98
N LEU A 227 -9.96 12.07 -4.11
CA LEU A 227 -10.74 13.32 -4.00
C LEU A 227 -11.79 13.44 -5.11
N GLU A 228 -11.51 12.89 -6.28
CA GLU A 228 -12.44 12.87 -7.41
C GLU A 228 -13.53 11.80 -7.25
N SER A 229 -13.35 10.84 -6.34
CA SER A 229 -14.32 9.78 -6.07
C SER A 229 -14.46 9.51 -4.56
N PRO A 230 -15.39 10.24 -3.88
CA PRO A 230 -15.66 10.03 -2.45
C PRO A 230 -16.08 8.58 -2.11
N GLU A 231 -16.74 7.88 -3.04
CA GLU A 231 -17.11 6.48 -2.85
C GLU A 231 -15.88 5.57 -2.78
N LEU A 232 -14.88 5.78 -3.65
CA LEU A 232 -13.61 5.04 -3.59
C LEU A 232 -12.89 5.28 -2.26
N TYR A 233 -12.78 6.54 -1.84
CA TYR A 233 -12.18 6.90 -0.56
C TYR A 233 -12.86 6.21 0.62
N GLN A 234 -14.20 6.30 0.67
CA GLN A 234 -15.00 5.67 1.72
C GLN A 234 -14.74 4.17 1.75
N ARG A 235 -14.82 3.50 0.60
CA ARG A 235 -14.83 2.05 0.46
C ARG A 235 -13.44 1.43 0.61
N LEU A 236 -12.42 2.03 -0.01
CA LEU A 236 -11.07 1.47 -0.06
C LEU A 236 -10.17 1.88 1.11
N LEU A 237 -10.47 3.01 1.76
CA LEU A 237 -9.65 3.51 2.87
C LEU A 237 -10.43 3.64 4.17
N LEU A 238 -11.45 4.49 4.22
CA LEU A 238 -12.07 4.91 5.48
C LEU A 238 -12.77 3.77 6.21
N GLU A 239 -13.59 2.96 5.51
CA GLU A 239 -14.27 1.81 6.11
C GLU A 239 -13.26 0.76 6.59
N ARG A 240 -12.24 0.49 5.79
CA ARG A 240 -11.21 -0.48 6.14
C ARG A 240 -10.42 -0.01 7.37
N ASN A 241 -9.96 1.24 7.40
CA ASN A 241 -9.28 1.79 8.58
C ASN A 241 -10.12 1.71 9.84
N ARG A 242 -11.43 1.99 9.76
CA ARG A 242 -12.35 1.86 10.89
C ARG A 242 -12.52 0.42 11.36
N ASN A 243 -12.57 -0.53 10.43
CA ASN A 243 -12.67 -1.96 10.73
C ASN A 243 -11.36 -2.50 11.34
N TRP A 244 -10.22 -2.01 10.90
CA TRP A 244 -8.91 -2.46 11.38
C TRP A 244 -8.50 -1.85 12.73
N LEU A 245 -8.97 -0.65 13.03
CA LEU A 245 -8.60 0.07 14.24
C LEU A 245 -8.75 -0.76 15.52
N PRO A 246 -9.86 -1.49 15.78
CA PRO A 246 -9.97 -2.36 16.95
C PRO A 246 -8.95 -3.49 16.98
N HIS A 247 -8.49 -3.99 15.82
CA HIS A 247 -7.48 -5.02 15.74
C HIS A 247 -6.11 -4.48 16.15
N VAL A 248 -5.76 -3.27 15.70
CA VAL A 248 -4.53 -2.58 16.12
C VAL A 248 -4.56 -2.25 17.61
N GLU A 249 -5.71 -1.83 18.14
CA GLU A 249 -5.88 -1.59 19.58
C GLU A 249 -5.65 -2.87 20.41
N ARG A 250 -6.13 -4.02 19.94
CA ARG A 250 -5.87 -5.31 20.61
C ARG A 250 -4.37 -5.64 20.67
N CYS A 251 -3.60 -5.30 19.65
CA CYS A 251 -2.14 -5.45 19.70
C CYS A 251 -1.50 -4.75 20.89
N LEU A 252 -2.04 -3.60 21.29
CA LEU A 252 -1.57 -2.82 22.45
C LEU A 252 -2.13 -3.37 23.76
N THR A 253 -3.45 -3.62 23.82
CA THR A 253 -4.11 -4.08 25.07
C THR A 253 -3.66 -5.47 25.48
N GLU A 254 -3.35 -6.35 24.55
CA GLU A 254 -2.85 -7.70 24.79
C GLU A 254 -1.32 -7.78 24.85
N ASN A 255 -0.62 -6.64 24.65
CA ASN A 255 0.84 -6.55 24.57
C ASN A 255 1.43 -7.60 23.58
N ALA A 256 0.77 -7.75 22.44
CA ALA A 256 1.07 -8.80 21.48
C ALA A 256 2.36 -8.56 20.67
N GLY A 257 2.98 -7.36 20.82
CA GLY A 257 4.21 -6.98 20.12
C GLY A 257 4.02 -7.05 18.60
N CYS A 258 3.01 -6.34 18.08
CA CYS A 258 2.66 -6.41 16.66
C CYS A 258 3.55 -5.52 15.78
N PHE A 259 3.87 -6.06 14.62
CA PHE A 259 4.34 -5.33 13.45
C PHE A 259 3.22 -5.35 12.41
N VAL A 260 2.54 -4.23 12.26
CA VAL A 260 1.36 -4.09 11.39
C VAL A 260 1.81 -3.53 10.05
N VAL A 261 1.60 -4.26 8.98
CA VAL A 261 1.97 -3.90 7.61
C VAL A 261 0.70 -3.69 6.80
N VAL A 262 0.45 -2.46 6.39
CA VAL A 262 -0.71 -2.08 5.59
C VAL A 262 -0.31 -1.07 4.51
N GLY A 263 -1.04 -0.99 3.42
CA GLY A 263 -0.74 -0.06 2.33
C GLY A 263 -0.52 1.37 2.84
N ALA A 264 0.48 2.05 2.29
CA ALA A 264 0.91 3.38 2.74
C ALA A 264 -0.24 4.40 2.81
N ALA A 265 -1.23 4.27 1.91
CA ALA A 265 -2.43 5.12 1.90
C ALA A 265 -3.25 5.04 3.20
N HIS A 266 -3.20 3.92 3.91
CA HIS A 266 -3.92 3.71 5.17
C HIS A 266 -3.30 4.43 6.36
N LEU A 267 -2.08 4.97 6.20
CA LEU A 267 -1.33 5.60 7.29
C LEU A 267 -1.23 7.13 7.18
N VAL A 268 -1.76 7.72 6.12
CA VAL A 268 -1.69 9.17 5.88
C VAL A 268 -3.06 9.86 6.02
N GLY A 269 -3.01 11.16 6.23
CA GLY A 269 -4.21 12.00 6.33
C GLY A 269 -4.96 11.86 7.67
N LYS A 270 -6.05 12.61 7.76
CA LYS A 270 -6.86 12.72 9.00
C LYS A 270 -7.59 11.44 9.40
N ASP A 271 -7.80 10.54 8.45
CA ASP A 271 -8.50 9.27 8.60
C ASP A 271 -7.54 8.07 8.53
N GLY A 272 -6.22 8.31 8.46
CA GLY A 272 -5.19 7.29 8.55
C GLY A 272 -5.10 6.67 9.95
N LEU A 273 -4.66 5.42 10.04
CA LEU A 273 -4.56 4.70 11.32
C LEU A 273 -3.74 5.46 12.38
N PRO A 274 -2.58 6.10 12.04
CA PRO A 274 -1.84 6.90 13.01
C PRO A 274 -2.68 8.04 13.60
N ALA A 275 -3.44 8.77 12.77
CA ALA A 275 -4.29 9.85 13.20
C ALA A 275 -5.49 9.36 14.03
N LEU A 276 -6.09 8.22 13.65
CA LEU A 276 -7.20 7.61 14.38
C LEU A 276 -6.75 7.12 15.78
N LEU A 277 -5.58 6.50 15.87
CA LEU A 277 -5.00 6.06 17.16
C LEU A 277 -4.64 7.24 18.05
N ALA A 278 -4.05 8.30 17.48
CA ALA A 278 -3.76 9.52 18.23
C ALA A 278 -5.03 10.16 18.82
N LYS A 279 -6.13 10.21 18.04
CA LYS A 279 -7.45 10.68 18.53
C LYS A 279 -8.00 9.83 19.69
N LYS A 280 -7.59 8.57 19.81
CA LYS A 280 -7.95 7.68 20.93
C LYS A 280 -7.03 7.80 22.14
N GLY A 281 -6.01 8.66 22.07
CA GLY A 281 -5.12 8.94 23.18
C GLY A 281 -3.82 8.11 23.21
N TYR A 282 -3.56 7.31 22.18
CA TYR A 282 -2.28 6.62 22.03
C TYR A 282 -1.17 7.61 21.63
N ARG A 283 0.04 7.38 22.12
CA ARG A 283 1.21 8.11 21.64
C ARG A 283 1.68 7.51 20.32
N VAL A 284 1.64 8.29 19.25
CA VAL A 284 1.98 7.86 17.90
C VAL A 284 3.14 8.70 17.40
N THR A 285 4.26 8.06 17.07
CA THR A 285 5.51 8.73 16.67
C THR A 285 6.07 8.11 15.42
N GLN A 286 6.24 8.91 14.36
CA GLN A 286 6.95 8.50 13.15
C GLN A 286 8.44 8.32 13.48
N GLN A 287 8.99 7.19 13.06
CA GLN A 287 10.38 6.76 13.32
C GLN A 287 11.32 7.19 12.22
#